data_fc302d95c295680513d2573a98e405e4
#
_entry.id   fc302d95c295680513d2573a98e405e4
#
_cell.length_a   1.000
_cell.length_b   1.000
_cell.length_c   1.000
_cell.angle_alpha   90.00
_cell.angle_beta   90.00
_cell.angle_gamma   90.00
#
_symmetry.space_group_name_H-M   'P 1'
#
loop_
_entity.id
_entity.type
_entity.pdbx_description
1 polymer ?
#
loop_
_entity_poly.entity_id
_entity_poly.type
_entity_poly.pdbx_seq_one_letter_code
_entity_poly.pdbx_strand_id
1 'polypeptide(L)'
;MSTAQVSTERLEAITSSILQPTAANGVQGRTAPFEEVIGGLTALITSHRAPGTEVLRFPPVMSRALLEKSGYLKSFPHLLGCVSSLTGTEASIRALVEGRAAGQDWVDGLAATDLVLTPAACYQVYPIIAARGDVPRSGVLVDVESYCFRREASSELGRMQAFRMREYVCIGAPDTAVAFREKWKARAEQLATQLGVPFTLVPASDPFFGRAGKLMAVNQVEQALKFELLIPVNSEEAPTACMSFNYHQDHFGNTWGLRTDDGAVAHTACAAFGLDRLTIALFATHGLDVDAWPPSVREALCI
;
A
#
# COMPACT_ATOMS: atom_id res chain seq x y z
N MET A 1 28.74 11.57 -16.63
CA MET A 1 28.03 10.40 -17.12
C MET A 1 26.57 10.84 -17.29
N SER A 2 26.05 10.73 -18.52
CA SER A 2 24.70 11.24 -18.86
C SER A 2 23.65 10.59 -17.97
N THR A 3 22.91 11.39 -17.22
CA THR A 3 21.72 10.98 -16.47
C THR A 3 20.70 10.50 -17.49
N ALA A 4 20.54 9.20 -17.61
CA ALA A 4 19.59 8.61 -18.54
C ALA A 4 18.17 8.84 -18.00
N GLN A 5 17.51 9.86 -18.49
CA GLN A 5 16.05 9.97 -18.45
C GLN A 5 15.49 8.65 -19.02
N VAL A 6 14.72 7.91 -18.24
CA VAL A 6 14.07 6.69 -18.75
C VAL A 6 13.19 7.13 -19.91
N SER A 7 13.50 6.71 -21.13
CA SER A 7 12.76 7.17 -22.31
C SER A 7 11.30 6.70 -22.23
N THR A 8 10.37 7.50 -22.74
CA THR A 8 8.95 7.13 -22.83
C THR A 8 8.79 5.77 -23.51
N GLU A 9 9.55 5.49 -24.56
CA GLU A 9 9.59 4.21 -25.27
C GLU A 9 9.96 3.04 -24.35
N ARG A 10 10.93 3.24 -23.44
CA ARG A 10 11.32 2.22 -22.48
C ARG A 10 10.22 1.94 -21.46
N LEU A 11 9.54 2.98 -20.98
CA LEU A 11 8.41 2.82 -20.06
C LEU A 11 7.22 2.12 -20.74
N GLU A 12 6.94 2.44 -21.99
CA GLU A 12 5.92 1.77 -22.79
C GLU A 12 6.28 0.29 -23.03
N ALA A 13 7.53 0.00 -23.36
CA ALA A 13 8.02 -1.36 -23.51
C ALA A 13 7.89 -2.18 -22.21
N ILE A 14 8.26 -1.59 -21.07
CA ILE A 14 8.07 -2.21 -19.75
C ILE A 14 6.58 -2.49 -19.51
N THR A 15 5.72 -1.49 -19.69
CA THR A 15 4.29 -1.63 -19.46
C THR A 15 3.68 -2.74 -20.30
N SER A 16 3.98 -2.76 -21.61
CA SER A 16 3.39 -3.74 -22.53
C SER A 16 3.91 -5.17 -22.32
N SER A 17 5.10 -5.33 -21.73
CA SER A 17 5.73 -6.65 -21.55
C SER A 17 5.37 -7.31 -20.22
N ILE A 18 5.25 -6.53 -19.14
CA ILE A 18 5.03 -7.08 -17.79
C ILE A 18 3.63 -6.81 -17.24
N LEU A 19 2.87 -5.91 -17.86
CA LEU A 19 1.50 -5.57 -17.47
C LEU A 19 0.55 -5.84 -18.64
N GLN A 20 -0.71 -6.11 -18.32
CA GLN A 20 -1.79 -6.28 -19.29
C GLN A 20 -2.81 -5.16 -19.10
N PRO A 21 -2.91 -4.21 -20.03
CA PRO A 21 -3.92 -3.15 -19.96
C PRO A 21 -5.32 -3.73 -19.93
N THR A 22 -6.18 -3.14 -19.11
CA THR A 22 -7.62 -3.40 -19.10
C THR A 22 -8.37 -2.17 -19.64
N ALA A 23 -9.69 -2.29 -19.80
CA ALA A 23 -10.52 -1.14 -20.17
C ALA A 23 -10.62 -0.07 -19.06
N ALA A 24 -10.19 -0.39 -17.82
CA ALA A 24 -10.22 0.52 -16.69
C ALA A 24 -8.83 1.13 -16.45
N ASN A 25 -8.74 2.47 -16.52
CA ASN A 25 -7.48 3.17 -16.31
C ASN A 25 -6.91 2.91 -14.88
N GLY A 26 -5.62 2.62 -14.77
CA GLY A 26 -4.95 2.28 -13.51
C GLY A 26 -5.31 0.91 -12.92
N VAL A 27 -6.05 0.09 -13.67
CA VAL A 27 -6.32 -1.32 -13.35
C VAL A 27 -5.68 -2.18 -14.43
N GLN A 28 -4.72 -3.02 -14.06
CA GLN A 28 -3.93 -3.79 -15.01
C GLN A 28 -3.78 -5.24 -14.54
N GLY A 29 -3.74 -6.17 -15.49
CA GLY A 29 -3.28 -7.53 -15.26
C GLY A 29 -1.76 -7.57 -15.14
N ARG A 30 -1.21 -8.69 -14.65
CA ARG A 30 0.23 -8.93 -14.50
C ARG A 30 0.60 -10.18 -15.27
N THR A 31 1.75 -10.15 -15.90
CA THR A 31 2.29 -11.30 -16.65
C THR A 31 3.04 -12.27 -15.74
N ALA A 32 3.37 -13.47 -16.27
CA ALA A 32 4.13 -14.46 -15.49
C ALA A 32 5.48 -13.94 -14.99
N PRO A 33 6.32 -13.24 -15.80
CA PRO A 33 7.57 -12.66 -15.28
C PRO A 33 7.35 -11.67 -14.14
N PHE A 34 6.26 -10.87 -14.19
CA PHE A 34 5.92 -9.97 -13.10
C PHE A 34 5.60 -10.73 -11.81
N GLU A 35 4.80 -11.80 -11.91
CA GLU A 35 4.41 -12.61 -10.74
C GLU A 35 5.60 -13.39 -10.16
N GLU A 36 6.54 -13.82 -10.98
CA GLU A 36 7.78 -14.47 -10.53
C GLU A 36 8.64 -13.50 -9.70
N VAL A 37 8.91 -12.32 -10.24
CA VAL A 37 9.70 -11.29 -9.54
C VAL A 37 9.04 -10.84 -8.23
N ILE A 38 7.71 -10.63 -8.22
CA ILE A 38 7.01 -10.23 -7.00
C ILE A 38 6.98 -11.37 -5.96
N GLY A 39 6.98 -12.62 -6.41
CA GLY A 39 7.13 -13.80 -5.56
C GLY A 39 8.47 -13.81 -4.83
N GLY A 40 9.56 -13.61 -5.57
CA GLY A 40 10.92 -13.48 -5.02
C GLY A 40 11.04 -12.29 -4.06
N LEU A 41 10.52 -11.12 -4.44
CA LEU A 41 10.49 -9.93 -3.59
C LEU A 41 9.73 -10.18 -2.28
N THR A 42 8.60 -10.87 -2.35
CA THR A 42 7.80 -11.24 -1.17
C THR A 42 8.58 -12.19 -0.26
N ALA A 43 9.30 -13.17 -0.82
CA ALA A 43 10.17 -14.07 -0.07
C ALA A 43 11.33 -13.31 0.60
N LEU A 44 11.99 -12.42 -0.11
CA LEU A 44 13.07 -11.58 0.41
C LEU A 44 12.59 -10.71 1.58
N ILE A 45 11.46 -10.01 1.44
CA ILE A 45 10.86 -9.22 2.53
C ILE A 45 10.51 -10.13 3.73
N THR A 46 10.04 -11.36 3.48
CA THR A 46 9.73 -12.34 4.53
C THR A 46 10.97 -12.76 5.31
N SER A 47 12.13 -12.87 4.68
CA SER A 47 13.38 -13.25 5.37
C SER A 47 13.80 -12.25 6.45
N HIS A 48 13.35 -11.00 6.35
CA HIS A 48 13.58 -9.93 7.34
C HIS A 48 12.53 -9.88 8.45
N ARG A 49 11.50 -10.74 8.43
CA ARG A 49 10.47 -10.78 9.45
C ARG A 49 11.04 -11.18 10.79
N ALA A 50 10.74 -10.40 11.83
CA ALA A 50 11.17 -10.71 13.18
C ALA A 50 10.46 -11.97 13.72
N PRO A 51 11.14 -12.80 14.53
CA PRO A 51 10.49 -13.91 15.23
C PRO A 51 9.29 -13.42 16.05
N GLY A 52 8.23 -14.24 16.12
CA GLY A 52 7.01 -13.90 16.86
C GLY A 52 6.08 -12.92 16.15
N THR A 53 6.40 -12.48 14.93
CA THR A 53 5.50 -11.64 14.13
C THR A 53 4.29 -12.47 13.66
N GLU A 54 3.09 -12.04 14.03
CA GLU A 54 1.85 -12.65 13.55
C GLU A 54 1.64 -12.35 12.06
N VAL A 55 1.11 -13.31 11.32
CA VAL A 55 0.81 -13.15 9.89
C VAL A 55 -0.68 -13.06 9.67
N LEU A 56 -1.15 -11.94 9.13
CA LEU A 56 -2.55 -11.72 8.75
C LEU A 56 -2.65 -11.41 7.25
N ARG A 57 -3.67 -11.97 6.61
CA ARG A 57 -3.98 -11.73 5.21
C ARG A 57 -5.46 -11.38 5.09
N PHE A 58 -5.77 -10.23 4.50
CA PHE A 58 -7.13 -9.74 4.36
C PHE A 58 -7.57 -9.70 2.91
N PRO A 59 -8.89 -9.86 2.66
CA PRO A 59 -9.46 -9.57 1.35
C PRO A 59 -9.33 -8.08 1.00
N PRO A 60 -9.47 -7.70 -0.29
CA PRO A 60 -9.33 -6.31 -0.73
C PRO A 60 -10.51 -5.41 -0.34
N VAL A 61 -11.34 -5.84 0.58
CA VAL A 61 -12.50 -5.13 1.09
C VAL A 61 -12.49 -5.11 2.61
N MET A 62 -13.06 -4.05 3.18
CA MET A 62 -13.21 -3.90 4.63
C MET A 62 -14.56 -3.27 4.98
N SER A 63 -14.93 -3.34 6.27
CA SER A 63 -16.15 -2.69 6.76
C SER A 63 -16.07 -1.17 6.59
N ARG A 64 -17.13 -0.60 6.02
CA ARG A 64 -17.31 0.86 5.92
C ARG A 64 -17.27 1.53 7.29
N ALA A 65 -17.95 0.98 8.27
CA ALA A 65 -17.97 1.51 9.64
C ALA A 65 -16.58 1.55 10.28
N LEU A 66 -15.73 0.53 10.05
CA LEU A 66 -14.36 0.52 10.54
C LEU A 66 -13.49 1.59 9.83
N LEU A 67 -13.68 1.76 8.53
CA LEU A 67 -12.97 2.81 7.78
C LEU A 67 -13.40 4.21 8.25
N GLU A 68 -14.67 4.47 8.45
CA GLU A 68 -15.19 5.73 8.98
C GLU A 68 -14.60 6.01 10.37
N LYS A 69 -14.61 5.03 11.28
CA LYS A 69 -14.04 5.13 12.62
C LYS A 69 -12.53 5.41 12.59
N SER A 70 -11.79 4.87 11.62
CA SER A 70 -10.35 5.14 11.46
C SER A 70 -10.01 6.59 11.10
N GLY A 71 -10.99 7.40 10.71
CA GLY A 71 -10.80 8.78 10.25
C GLY A 71 -10.41 8.91 8.79
N TYR A 72 -10.35 7.81 8.03
CA TYR A 72 -9.94 7.83 6.62
C TYR A 72 -10.85 8.69 5.76
N LEU A 73 -12.16 8.62 5.97
CA LEU A 73 -13.13 9.43 5.22
C LEU A 73 -12.90 10.94 5.39
N LYS A 74 -12.43 11.37 6.55
CA LYS A 74 -12.07 12.78 6.81
C LYS A 74 -10.75 13.17 6.15
N SER A 75 -9.78 12.27 6.16
CA SER A 75 -8.40 12.55 5.75
C SER A 75 -8.17 12.35 4.25
N PHE A 76 -8.84 11.36 3.63
CA PHE A 76 -8.58 10.92 2.26
C PHE A 76 -9.86 10.58 1.46
N PRO A 77 -10.94 11.39 1.51
CA PRO A 77 -12.21 11.06 0.84
C PRO A 77 -12.05 10.91 -0.68
N HIS A 78 -11.09 11.62 -1.28
CA HIS A 78 -10.82 11.61 -2.71
C HIS A 78 -10.15 10.31 -3.21
N LEU A 79 -9.59 9.52 -2.30
CA LEU A 79 -8.93 8.25 -2.61
C LEU A 79 -9.84 7.03 -2.37
N LEU A 80 -11.00 7.23 -1.74
CA LEU A 80 -11.86 6.15 -1.32
C LEU A 80 -12.54 5.44 -2.49
N GLY A 81 -12.49 4.12 -2.48
CA GLY A 81 -13.31 3.24 -3.29
C GLY A 81 -14.44 2.62 -2.47
N CYS A 82 -15.68 2.71 -2.97
CA CYS A 82 -16.84 2.11 -2.34
C CYS A 82 -17.34 0.92 -3.15
N VAL A 83 -17.93 -0.06 -2.47
CA VAL A 83 -18.57 -1.21 -3.12
C VAL A 83 -20.08 -0.95 -3.18
N SER A 84 -20.62 -0.99 -4.39
CA SER A 84 -22.05 -0.91 -4.64
C SER A 84 -22.57 -2.24 -5.18
N SER A 85 -23.83 -2.55 -4.92
CA SER A 85 -24.47 -3.76 -5.42
C SER A 85 -25.87 -3.42 -5.95
N LEU A 86 -26.37 -4.22 -6.88
CA LEU A 86 -27.78 -4.14 -7.28
C LEU A 86 -28.63 -4.51 -6.08
N THR A 87 -29.63 -3.67 -5.80
CA THR A 87 -30.54 -3.85 -4.68
C THR A 87 -31.98 -3.81 -5.14
N GLY A 88 -32.86 -4.46 -4.40
CA GLY A 88 -34.27 -4.49 -4.70
C GLY A 88 -34.86 -5.90 -4.72
N THR A 89 -36.09 -6.00 -5.23
CA THR A 89 -36.77 -7.28 -5.44
C THR A 89 -36.26 -7.94 -6.71
N GLU A 90 -36.46 -9.25 -6.85
CA GLU A 90 -36.15 -9.98 -8.09
C GLU A 90 -36.82 -9.33 -9.31
N ALA A 91 -38.07 -8.84 -9.17
CA ALA A 91 -38.78 -8.18 -10.25
C ALA A 91 -38.11 -6.85 -10.67
N SER A 92 -37.66 -6.02 -9.70
CA SER A 92 -36.97 -4.75 -10.01
C SER A 92 -35.59 -4.98 -10.64
N ILE A 93 -34.84 -5.98 -10.16
CA ILE A 93 -33.56 -6.35 -10.75
C ILE A 93 -33.74 -6.89 -12.17
N ARG A 94 -34.76 -7.74 -12.40
CA ARG A 94 -35.10 -8.23 -13.75
C ARG A 94 -35.43 -7.08 -14.71
N ALA A 95 -36.22 -6.10 -14.27
CA ALA A 95 -36.55 -4.93 -15.07
C ALA A 95 -35.29 -4.11 -15.48
N LEU A 96 -34.31 -3.97 -14.56
CA LEU A 96 -33.03 -3.34 -14.87
C LEU A 96 -32.22 -4.11 -15.91
N VAL A 97 -32.18 -5.43 -15.81
CA VAL A 97 -31.49 -6.31 -16.78
C VAL A 97 -32.13 -6.23 -18.16
N GLU A 98 -33.46 -6.27 -18.23
CA GLU A 98 -34.23 -6.13 -19.47
C GLU A 98 -34.05 -4.71 -20.07
N GLY A 99 -34.07 -3.66 -19.21
CA GLY A 99 -33.82 -2.29 -19.63
C GLY A 99 -32.41 -2.11 -20.21
N ARG A 100 -31.39 -2.77 -19.62
CA ARG A 100 -30.02 -2.76 -20.16
C ARG A 100 -29.95 -3.39 -21.56
N ALA A 101 -30.65 -4.49 -21.78
CA ALA A 101 -30.74 -5.11 -23.12
C ALA A 101 -31.39 -4.17 -24.15
N ALA A 102 -32.25 -3.25 -23.70
CA ALA A 102 -32.88 -2.20 -24.52
C ALA A 102 -32.03 -0.91 -24.61
N GLY A 103 -30.79 -0.91 -24.09
CA GLY A 103 -29.87 0.23 -24.17
C GLY A 103 -29.97 1.25 -23.01
N GLN A 104 -30.80 0.98 -21.98
CA GLN A 104 -30.91 1.83 -20.80
C GLN A 104 -29.72 1.66 -19.84
N ASP A 105 -29.44 2.67 -19.03
CA ASP A 105 -28.44 2.56 -17.96
C ASP A 105 -29.02 1.76 -16.77
N TRP A 106 -28.16 0.98 -16.13
CA TRP A 106 -28.51 0.14 -14.97
C TRP A 106 -27.89 0.66 -13.66
N VAL A 107 -27.04 1.69 -13.75
CA VAL A 107 -26.30 2.25 -12.60
C VAL A 107 -27.24 2.81 -11.54
N ASP A 108 -28.43 3.32 -11.93
CA ASP A 108 -29.45 3.83 -11.00
C ASP A 108 -30.00 2.76 -10.06
N GLY A 109 -29.81 1.48 -10.37
CA GLY A 109 -30.17 0.35 -9.51
C GLY A 109 -29.11 0.02 -8.45
N LEU A 110 -27.97 0.71 -8.44
CA LEU A 110 -26.91 0.47 -7.47
C LEU A 110 -27.18 1.18 -6.15
N ALA A 111 -26.92 0.48 -5.06
CA ALA A 111 -26.85 1.08 -3.73
C ALA A 111 -25.53 0.72 -3.06
N ALA A 112 -25.02 1.65 -2.24
CA ALA A 112 -23.82 1.44 -1.44
C ALA A 112 -24.03 0.28 -0.46
N THR A 113 -23.04 -0.60 -0.34
CA THR A 113 -23.01 -1.69 0.63
C THR A 113 -22.31 -1.26 1.94
N ASP A 114 -22.21 -2.21 2.88
CA ASP A 114 -21.41 -2.04 4.10
C ASP A 114 -19.92 -2.22 3.87
N LEU A 115 -19.49 -2.43 2.60
CA LEU A 115 -18.11 -2.67 2.23
C LEU A 115 -17.53 -1.46 1.49
N VAL A 116 -16.24 -1.25 1.75
CA VAL A 116 -15.38 -0.35 0.99
C VAL A 116 -14.12 -1.10 0.57
N LEU A 117 -13.44 -0.61 -0.47
CA LEU A 117 -12.15 -1.17 -0.88
C LEU A 117 -11.08 -0.76 0.14
N THR A 118 -10.19 -1.69 0.46
CA THR A 118 -9.11 -1.50 1.44
C THR A 118 -8.09 -0.47 0.92
N PRO A 119 -7.87 0.67 1.61
CA PRO A 119 -6.95 1.71 1.11
C PRO A 119 -5.49 1.49 1.52
N ALA A 120 -5.24 0.73 2.59
CA ALA A 120 -3.95 0.25 3.06
C ALA A 120 -4.15 -1.00 3.91
N ALA A 121 -3.19 -1.92 3.89
CA ALA A 121 -3.36 -3.25 4.50
C ALA A 121 -3.50 -3.19 6.03
N CYS A 122 -2.87 -2.21 6.70
CA CYS A 122 -2.83 -2.12 8.15
C CYS A 122 -4.16 -1.72 8.80
N TYR A 123 -5.10 -1.08 8.11
CA TYR A 123 -6.34 -0.57 8.73
C TYR A 123 -7.17 -1.64 9.44
N GLN A 124 -7.14 -2.86 8.95
CA GLN A 124 -7.90 -3.97 9.54
C GLN A 124 -7.19 -4.60 10.76
N VAL A 125 -5.89 -4.34 10.96
CA VAL A 125 -5.09 -4.89 12.07
C VAL A 125 -5.50 -4.28 13.41
N TYR A 126 -5.63 -2.96 13.47
CA TYR A 126 -5.84 -2.24 14.74
C TYR A 126 -7.10 -2.67 15.50
N PRO A 127 -8.30 -2.74 14.88
CA PRO A 127 -9.51 -3.18 15.60
C PRO A 127 -9.42 -4.64 16.04
N ILE A 128 -8.72 -5.52 15.29
CA ILE A 128 -8.55 -6.93 15.64
C ILE A 128 -7.65 -7.07 16.88
N ILE A 129 -6.54 -6.36 16.93
CA ILE A 129 -5.66 -6.38 18.10
C ILE A 129 -6.36 -5.74 19.30
N ALA A 130 -7.07 -4.64 19.12
CA ALA A 130 -7.85 -4.00 20.19
C ALA A 130 -8.90 -4.92 20.82
N ALA A 131 -9.54 -5.78 20.02
CA ALA A 131 -10.52 -6.75 20.51
C ALA A 131 -9.92 -7.87 21.38
N ARG A 132 -8.58 -8.02 21.39
CA ARG A 132 -7.88 -9.04 22.20
C ARG A 132 -7.48 -8.55 23.59
N GLY A 133 -7.59 -7.24 23.85
CA GLY A 133 -7.20 -6.60 25.11
C GLY A 133 -5.87 -5.88 25.02
N ASP A 134 -5.27 -5.61 26.17
CA ASP A 134 -4.04 -4.85 26.28
C ASP A 134 -2.85 -5.57 25.64
N VAL A 135 -1.95 -4.80 25.05
CA VAL A 135 -0.73 -5.31 24.40
C VAL A 135 0.51 -5.11 25.31
N PRO A 136 1.54 -5.95 25.20
CA PRO A 136 2.76 -5.72 25.96
C PRO A 136 3.44 -4.42 25.53
N ARG A 137 4.10 -3.72 26.45
CA ARG A 137 4.91 -2.53 26.12
C ARG A 137 5.96 -2.80 25.05
N SER A 138 6.52 -4.02 25.03
CA SER A 138 7.49 -4.49 24.02
C SER A 138 6.87 -4.62 22.61
N GLY A 139 5.57 -4.48 22.50
CA GLY A 139 4.80 -4.43 21.26
C GLY A 139 4.37 -5.77 20.72
N VAL A 140 3.24 -5.72 20.00
CA VAL A 140 2.78 -6.78 19.11
C VAL A 140 3.23 -6.43 17.69
N LEU A 141 3.79 -7.43 16.98
CA LEU A 141 4.24 -7.29 15.60
C LEU A 141 3.31 -8.07 14.67
N VAL A 142 2.88 -7.42 13.61
CA VAL A 142 1.99 -8.04 12.59
C VAL A 142 2.57 -7.83 11.19
N ASP A 143 2.58 -8.90 10.40
CA ASP A 143 2.86 -8.92 8.97
C ASP A 143 1.54 -9.05 8.23
N VAL A 144 1.10 -8.00 7.59
CA VAL A 144 -0.18 -7.93 6.90
C VAL A 144 -0.01 -7.62 5.42
N GLU A 145 -0.82 -8.25 4.59
CA GLU A 145 -0.83 -8.02 3.15
C GLU A 145 -2.27 -8.04 2.63
N SER A 146 -2.55 -7.17 1.67
CA SER A 146 -3.82 -7.08 0.95
C SER A 146 -3.62 -6.43 -0.41
N TYR A 147 -4.53 -6.70 -1.34
CA TYR A 147 -4.77 -5.76 -2.42
C TYR A 147 -5.40 -4.50 -1.86
N CYS A 148 -4.84 -3.36 -2.21
CA CYS A 148 -5.31 -2.05 -1.81
C CYS A 148 -5.85 -1.30 -3.02
N PHE A 149 -6.79 -0.37 -2.76
CA PHE A 149 -7.37 0.48 -3.77
C PHE A 149 -7.27 1.95 -3.35
N ARG A 150 -6.82 2.79 -4.29
CA ARG A 150 -6.89 4.25 -4.17
C ARG A 150 -7.34 4.83 -5.50
N ARG A 151 -8.35 5.69 -5.47
CA ARG A 151 -8.85 6.34 -6.69
C ARG A 151 -7.84 7.39 -7.20
N GLU A 152 -6.68 6.91 -7.59
CA GLU A 152 -5.62 7.71 -8.21
C GLU A 152 -5.47 7.26 -9.67
N ALA A 153 -6.37 7.70 -10.56
CA ALA A 153 -6.22 7.44 -11.97
C ALA A 153 -5.07 8.30 -12.52
N SER A 154 -4.00 7.68 -12.96
CA SER A 154 -2.83 8.33 -13.53
C SER A 154 -2.31 7.52 -14.72
N SER A 155 -1.68 8.20 -15.67
CA SER A 155 -0.88 7.58 -16.73
C SER A 155 0.53 7.21 -16.28
N GLU A 156 0.95 7.62 -15.08
CA GLU A 156 2.27 7.29 -14.56
C GLU A 156 2.39 5.79 -14.25
N LEU A 157 3.47 5.18 -14.74
CA LEU A 157 3.81 3.82 -14.41
C LEU A 157 4.04 3.68 -12.88
N GLY A 158 3.40 2.69 -12.26
CA GLY A 158 3.45 2.52 -10.80
C GLY A 158 2.36 3.26 -10.01
N ARG A 159 1.57 4.17 -10.63
CA ARG A 159 0.36 4.74 -10.02
C ARG A 159 -0.89 3.97 -10.44
N MET A 160 -1.05 2.79 -9.89
CA MET A 160 -2.22 1.94 -10.10
C MET A 160 -3.33 2.27 -9.11
N GLN A 161 -4.58 2.09 -9.52
CA GLN A 161 -5.72 2.18 -8.61
C GLN A 161 -5.82 0.95 -7.70
N ALA A 162 -5.47 -0.24 -8.23
CA ALA A 162 -5.46 -1.49 -7.48
C ALA A 162 -4.04 -2.08 -7.48
N PHE A 163 -3.46 -2.29 -6.30
CA PHE A 163 -2.09 -2.72 -6.12
C PHE A 163 -1.92 -3.57 -4.85
N ARG A 164 -0.88 -4.38 -4.80
CA ARG A 164 -0.53 -5.18 -3.63
C ARG A 164 0.33 -4.36 -2.67
N MET A 165 -0.08 -4.36 -1.41
CA MET A 165 0.64 -3.71 -0.32
C MET A 165 0.86 -4.70 0.80
N ARG A 166 2.12 -4.83 1.22
CA ARG A 166 2.49 -5.56 2.42
C ARG A 166 3.01 -4.59 3.46
N GLU A 167 2.61 -4.79 4.71
CA GLU A 167 3.02 -3.93 5.80
C GLU A 167 3.46 -4.75 7.00
N TYR A 168 4.52 -4.29 7.66
CA TYR A 168 4.83 -4.70 9.03
C TYR A 168 4.32 -3.63 9.97
N VAL A 169 3.55 -4.03 10.96
CA VAL A 169 2.89 -3.15 11.94
C VAL A 169 3.43 -3.46 13.33
N CYS A 170 3.71 -2.41 14.09
CA CYS A 170 4.02 -2.48 15.51
C CYS A 170 2.97 -1.71 16.30
N ILE A 171 2.47 -2.32 17.39
CA ILE A 171 1.54 -1.71 18.34
C ILE A 171 2.12 -1.92 19.73
N GLY A 172 2.55 -0.87 20.45
CA GLY A 172 3.22 -0.98 21.72
C GLY A 172 3.51 0.37 22.37
N ALA A 173 4.52 0.44 23.22
CA ALA A 173 4.94 1.69 23.83
C ALA A 173 5.53 2.68 22.79
N PRO A 174 5.53 4.01 23.05
CA PRO A 174 6.03 5.01 22.11
C PRO A 174 7.44 4.75 21.61
N ASP A 175 8.36 4.42 22.50
CA ASP A 175 9.75 4.11 22.20
C ASP A 175 9.90 2.83 21.39
N THR A 176 9.08 1.82 21.66
CA THR A 176 9.00 0.57 20.88
C THR A 176 8.54 0.83 19.44
N ALA A 177 7.50 1.63 19.26
CA ALA A 177 6.98 1.97 17.93
C ALA A 177 7.98 2.80 17.11
N VAL A 178 8.68 3.76 17.75
CA VAL A 178 9.73 4.56 17.10
C VAL A 178 10.92 3.67 16.72
N ALA A 179 11.43 2.85 17.64
CA ALA A 179 12.55 1.94 17.37
C ALA A 179 12.23 0.95 16.25
N PHE A 180 10.99 0.45 16.19
CA PHE A 180 10.51 -0.41 15.11
C PHE A 180 10.60 0.31 13.75
N ARG A 181 10.12 1.55 13.64
CA ARG A 181 10.19 2.34 12.41
C ARG A 181 11.63 2.55 11.96
N GLU A 182 12.51 2.99 12.87
CA GLU A 182 13.92 3.23 12.54
C GLU A 182 14.65 1.96 12.08
N LYS A 183 14.35 0.83 12.72
CA LYS A 183 14.89 -0.47 12.30
C LYS A 183 14.44 -0.84 10.88
N TRP A 184 13.18 -0.59 10.52
CA TRP A 184 12.70 -0.88 9.17
C TRP A 184 13.22 0.10 8.12
N LYS A 185 13.46 1.36 8.46
CA LYS A 185 14.16 2.31 7.57
C LYS A 185 15.55 1.77 7.18
N ALA A 186 16.35 1.40 8.17
CA ALA A 186 17.69 0.83 7.92
C ALA A 186 17.63 -0.48 7.10
N ARG A 187 16.65 -1.34 7.38
CA ARG A 187 16.44 -2.58 6.59
C ARG A 187 16.04 -2.29 5.15
N ALA A 188 15.23 -1.28 4.93
CA ALA A 188 14.78 -0.90 3.59
C ALA A 188 15.93 -0.39 2.73
N GLU A 189 16.86 0.37 3.29
CA GLU A 189 18.09 0.78 2.60
C GLU A 189 18.96 -0.44 2.24
N GLN A 190 19.07 -1.41 3.14
CA GLN A 190 19.75 -2.68 2.87
C GLN A 190 19.05 -3.47 1.77
N LEU A 191 17.71 -3.59 1.82
CA LEU A 191 16.91 -4.26 0.79
C LEU A 191 17.09 -3.58 -0.58
N ALA A 192 16.99 -2.26 -0.66
CA ALA A 192 17.16 -1.52 -1.89
C ALA A 192 18.58 -1.67 -2.47
N THR A 193 19.59 -1.68 -1.61
CA THR A 193 20.99 -1.95 -2.00
C THR A 193 21.15 -3.38 -2.53
N GLN A 194 20.58 -4.37 -1.85
CA GLN A 194 20.62 -5.78 -2.26
C GLN A 194 19.89 -6.00 -3.59
N LEU A 195 18.79 -5.30 -3.81
CA LEU A 195 18.03 -5.28 -5.06
C LEU A 195 18.71 -4.48 -6.18
N GLY A 196 19.82 -3.79 -5.90
CA GLY A 196 20.59 -3.02 -6.88
C GLY A 196 19.82 -1.85 -7.49
N VAL A 197 18.81 -1.32 -6.80
CA VAL A 197 18.00 -0.18 -7.28
C VAL A 197 18.56 1.13 -6.71
N PRO A 198 18.63 2.23 -7.50
CA PRO A 198 18.94 3.55 -6.98
C PRO A 198 17.79 4.05 -6.11
N PHE A 199 18.08 4.64 -4.95
CA PHE A 199 17.06 5.12 -4.04
C PHE A 199 17.49 6.37 -3.27
N THR A 200 16.48 7.08 -2.75
CA THR A 200 16.63 8.10 -1.72
C THR A 200 15.60 7.89 -0.61
N LEU A 201 16.00 8.14 0.63
CA LEU A 201 15.10 8.07 1.79
C LEU A 201 14.86 9.50 2.30
N VAL A 202 13.63 9.97 2.26
CA VAL A 202 13.26 11.35 2.57
C VAL A 202 12.09 11.44 3.54
N PRO A 203 12.00 12.50 4.36
CA PRO A 203 10.76 12.84 5.05
C PRO A 203 9.65 13.09 4.03
N ALA A 204 8.45 12.65 4.33
CA ALA A 204 7.30 12.73 3.43
C ALA A 204 6.01 13.07 4.18
N SER A 205 4.96 13.37 3.43
CA SER A 205 3.62 13.53 3.97
C SER A 205 2.60 12.75 3.16
N ASP A 206 1.47 12.43 3.79
CA ASP A 206 0.33 11.85 3.10
C ASP A 206 -0.47 12.92 2.34
N PRO A 207 -1.20 12.54 1.27
CA PRO A 207 -1.98 13.48 0.47
C PRO A 207 -3.32 13.81 1.16
N PHE A 208 -3.24 14.42 2.34
CA PHE A 208 -4.41 14.80 3.13
C PHE A 208 -5.32 15.78 2.38
N PHE A 209 -6.63 15.60 2.53
CA PHE A 209 -7.64 16.38 1.84
C PHE A 209 -7.89 17.76 2.45
N GLY A 210 -8.00 18.76 1.57
CA GLY A 210 -8.47 20.09 1.93
C GLY A 210 -7.47 20.97 2.70
N ARG A 211 -7.93 22.11 3.20
CA ARG A 211 -7.08 23.12 3.86
C ARG A 211 -6.47 22.61 5.17
N ALA A 212 -7.26 21.91 5.99
CA ALA A 212 -6.78 21.31 7.22
C ALA A 212 -5.75 20.21 6.93
N GLY A 213 -5.93 19.46 5.83
CA GLY A 213 -5.00 18.44 5.37
C GLY A 213 -3.63 19.00 5.03
N LYS A 214 -3.54 20.19 4.45
CA LYS A 214 -2.25 20.84 4.18
C LYS A 214 -1.46 21.13 5.46
N LEU A 215 -2.13 21.55 6.53
CA LEU A 215 -1.49 21.75 7.83
C LEU A 215 -1.03 20.44 8.44
N MET A 216 -1.82 19.37 8.32
CA MET A 216 -1.42 18.03 8.77
C MET A 216 -0.19 17.52 8.00
N ALA A 217 -0.12 17.77 6.70
CA ALA A 217 1.02 17.38 5.88
C ALA A 217 2.31 18.10 6.32
N VAL A 218 2.24 19.41 6.57
CA VAL A 218 3.38 20.18 7.10
C VAL A 218 3.83 19.63 8.45
N ASN A 219 2.90 19.43 9.38
CA ASN A 219 3.18 18.89 10.71
C ASN A 219 3.79 17.47 10.64
N GLN A 220 3.33 16.63 9.71
CA GLN A 220 3.86 15.28 9.51
C GLN A 220 5.34 15.30 9.08
N VAL A 221 5.72 16.25 8.22
CA VAL A 221 7.12 16.44 7.79
C VAL A 221 7.96 17.04 8.92
N GLU A 222 7.48 18.10 9.58
CA GLU A 222 8.22 18.80 10.65
C GLU A 222 8.52 17.87 11.84
N GLN A 223 7.58 16.99 12.18
CA GLN A 223 7.77 16.01 13.27
C GLN A 223 8.44 14.71 12.78
N ALA A 224 8.83 14.63 11.52
CA ALA A 224 9.43 13.43 10.93
C ALA A 224 8.59 12.15 11.19
N LEU A 225 7.26 12.25 11.05
CA LEU A 225 6.34 11.14 11.35
C LEU A 225 6.29 10.11 10.22
N LYS A 226 6.63 10.52 8.99
CA LYS A 226 6.64 9.66 7.81
C LYS A 226 7.94 9.83 7.03
N PHE A 227 8.46 8.72 6.56
CA PHE A 227 9.55 8.67 5.57
C PHE A 227 9.11 7.83 4.36
N GLU A 228 9.63 8.15 3.20
CA GLU A 228 9.45 7.35 1.99
C GLU A 228 10.80 7.02 1.36
N LEU A 229 10.94 5.78 0.91
CA LEU A 229 12.03 5.34 0.05
C LEU A 229 11.54 5.49 -1.39
N LEU A 230 12.19 6.40 -2.10
CA LEU A 230 11.88 6.80 -3.46
C LEU A 230 12.83 6.12 -4.43
N ILE A 231 12.30 5.61 -5.54
CA ILE A 231 13.07 5.00 -6.63
C ILE A 231 12.70 5.72 -7.94
N PRO A 232 13.66 6.10 -8.80
CA PRO A 232 13.38 6.78 -10.06
C PRO A 232 12.82 5.80 -11.10
N VAL A 233 11.52 5.49 -11.01
CA VAL A 233 10.83 4.60 -11.94
C VAL A 233 10.55 5.29 -13.27
N ASN A 234 9.96 6.49 -13.22
CA ASN A 234 9.59 7.27 -14.41
C ASN A 234 10.68 8.29 -14.78
N SER A 235 11.21 9.00 -13.81
CA SER A 235 12.32 9.94 -13.98
C SER A 235 13.07 10.16 -12.65
N GLU A 236 14.29 10.71 -12.75
CA GLU A 236 15.07 11.10 -11.58
C GLU A 236 14.49 12.33 -10.87
N GLU A 237 13.85 13.24 -11.63
CA GLU A 237 13.24 14.47 -11.09
C GLU A 237 11.95 14.20 -10.32
N ALA A 238 11.24 13.11 -10.66
CA ALA A 238 10.00 12.72 -10.02
C ALA A 238 10.03 11.23 -9.61
N PRO A 239 10.85 10.85 -8.62
CA PRO A 239 10.98 9.47 -8.19
C PRO A 239 9.70 8.99 -7.51
N THR A 240 9.44 7.68 -7.62
CA THR A 240 8.23 7.03 -7.12
C THR A 240 8.46 6.49 -5.71
N ALA A 241 7.53 6.79 -4.78
CA ALA A 241 7.53 6.19 -3.46
C ALA A 241 7.19 4.69 -3.54
N CYS A 242 8.15 3.83 -3.22
CA CYS A 242 8.02 2.38 -3.27
C CYS A 242 7.88 1.75 -1.88
N MET A 243 8.43 2.38 -0.84
CA MET A 243 8.27 1.97 0.55
C MET A 243 7.96 3.18 1.42
N SER A 244 7.26 3.00 2.54
CA SER A 244 6.99 4.07 3.50
C SER A 244 7.10 3.58 4.94
N PHE A 245 7.50 4.48 5.85
CA PHE A 245 7.76 4.21 7.25
C PHE A 245 7.05 5.26 8.08
N ASN A 246 5.98 4.85 8.75
CA ASN A 246 5.08 5.76 9.45
C ASN A 246 5.14 5.53 10.95
N TYR A 247 5.14 6.61 11.72
CA TYR A 247 4.88 6.63 13.13
C TYR A 247 3.58 7.40 13.37
N HIS A 248 2.52 6.68 13.74
CA HIS A 248 1.18 7.25 13.88
C HIS A 248 0.93 7.88 15.24
N GLN A 249 1.94 7.86 16.12
CA GLN A 249 1.81 8.29 17.51
C GLN A 249 0.67 7.51 18.19
N ASP A 250 -0.17 8.19 18.96
CA ASP A 250 -1.32 7.64 19.68
C ASP A 250 -2.62 7.63 18.87
N HIS A 251 -2.59 8.03 17.58
CA HIS A 251 -3.79 8.15 16.75
C HIS A 251 -4.64 6.89 16.74
N PHE A 252 -4.07 5.75 16.37
CA PHE A 252 -4.80 4.48 16.36
C PHE A 252 -5.02 3.91 17.77
N GLY A 253 -4.11 4.22 18.71
CA GLY A 253 -4.28 3.92 20.12
C GLY A 253 -5.58 4.51 20.68
N ASN A 254 -5.78 5.80 20.48
CA ASN A 254 -7.00 6.50 20.90
C ASN A 254 -8.24 6.06 20.09
N THR A 255 -8.10 5.91 18.77
CA THR A 255 -9.21 5.54 17.89
C THR A 255 -9.81 4.18 18.25
N TRP A 256 -8.97 3.20 18.57
CA TRP A 256 -9.39 1.82 18.79
C TRP A 256 -9.38 1.41 20.27
N GLY A 257 -8.92 2.29 21.17
CA GLY A 257 -8.78 1.97 22.59
C GLY A 257 -7.63 1.01 22.89
N LEU A 258 -6.59 1.01 22.04
CA LEU A 258 -5.40 0.18 22.26
C LEU A 258 -4.61 0.70 23.45
N ARG A 259 -4.34 -0.18 24.42
CA ARG A 259 -3.56 0.10 25.63
C ARG A 259 -2.39 -0.85 25.75
N THR A 260 -1.34 -0.37 26.36
CA THR A 260 -0.24 -1.21 26.83
C THR A 260 -0.59 -1.80 28.21
N ASP A 261 0.08 -2.87 28.59
CA ASP A 261 -0.11 -3.63 29.84
C ASP A 261 0.08 -2.80 31.13
N ASP A 262 0.62 -1.58 31.02
CA ASP A 262 0.67 -0.59 32.11
C ASP A 262 -0.49 0.43 32.06
N GLY A 263 -1.47 0.25 31.16
CA GLY A 263 -2.64 1.10 30.99
C GLY A 263 -2.44 2.36 30.14
N ALA A 264 -1.23 2.63 29.65
CA ALA A 264 -0.96 3.77 28.77
C ALA A 264 -1.58 3.56 27.38
N VAL A 265 -1.83 4.66 26.65
CA VAL A 265 -2.26 4.57 25.25
C VAL A 265 -1.14 3.96 24.42
N ALA A 266 -1.44 2.91 23.66
CA ALA A 266 -0.46 2.32 22.78
C ALA A 266 -0.21 3.24 21.56
N HIS A 267 1.05 3.32 21.15
CA HIS A 267 1.46 3.96 19.90
C HIS A 267 1.60 2.92 18.79
N THR A 268 1.52 3.39 17.56
CA THR A 268 1.62 2.49 16.41
C THR A 268 2.60 3.01 15.37
N ALA A 269 3.24 2.07 14.68
CA ALA A 269 4.09 2.35 13.53
C ALA A 269 3.90 1.28 12.46
N CYS A 270 4.15 1.63 11.20
CA CYS A 270 4.19 0.66 10.12
C CYS A 270 5.35 0.91 9.15
N ALA A 271 5.78 -0.18 8.51
CA ALA A 271 6.67 -0.19 7.37
C ALA A 271 5.92 -0.84 6.20
N ALA A 272 5.63 -0.07 5.16
CA ALA A 272 4.82 -0.50 4.03
C ALA A 272 5.67 -0.67 2.76
N PHE A 273 5.38 -1.73 2.03
CA PHE A 273 6.00 -2.10 0.77
C PHE A 273 4.93 -2.12 -0.31
N GLY A 274 5.04 -1.22 -1.27
CA GLY A 274 4.25 -1.25 -2.50
C GLY A 274 4.82 -2.30 -3.44
N LEU A 275 4.34 -3.55 -3.32
CA LEU A 275 4.95 -4.70 -4.02
C LEU A 275 4.96 -4.51 -5.54
N ASP A 276 3.85 -4.05 -6.12
CA ASP A 276 3.78 -3.78 -7.56
C ASP A 276 4.75 -2.67 -7.99
N ARG A 277 4.87 -1.58 -7.18
CA ARG A 277 5.80 -0.48 -7.48
C ARG A 277 7.27 -0.92 -7.42
N LEU A 278 7.62 -1.72 -6.41
CA LEU A 278 8.95 -2.29 -6.28
C LEU A 278 9.28 -3.22 -7.45
N THR A 279 8.33 -4.05 -7.87
CA THR A 279 8.50 -4.93 -9.02
C THR A 279 8.71 -4.13 -10.29
N ILE A 280 7.91 -3.10 -10.55
CA ILE A 280 8.10 -2.20 -11.68
C ILE A 280 9.47 -1.51 -11.62
N ALA A 281 9.88 -1.07 -10.43
CA ALA A 281 11.19 -0.44 -10.24
C ALA A 281 12.35 -1.38 -10.58
N LEU A 282 12.24 -2.68 -10.26
CA LEU A 282 13.21 -3.70 -10.64
C LEU A 282 13.31 -3.84 -12.16
N PHE A 283 12.18 -3.96 -12.86
CA PHE A 283 12.18 -4.00 -14.33
C PHE A 283 12.67 -2.70 -14.97
N ALA A 284 12.33 -1.55 -14.39
CA ALA A 284 12.83 -0.27 -14.86
C ALA A 284 14.34 -0.13 -14.68
N THR A 285 14.90 -0.70 -13.63
CA THR A 285 16.35 -0.65 -13.34
C THR A 285 17.13 -1.67 -14.15
N HIS A 286 16.69 -2.92 -14.16
CA HIS A 286 17.47 -4.06 -14.68
C HIS A 286 17.07 -4.50 -16.08
N GLY A 287 15.92 -4.05 -16.60
CA GLY A 287 15.43 -4.43 -17.93
C GLY A 287 14.40 -5.56 -17.88
N LEU A 288 13.93 -5.95 -19.06
CA LEU A 288 12.82 -6.92 -19.21
C LEU A 288 13.26 -8.38 -19.16
N ASP A 289 14.49 -8.66 -19.49
CA ASP A 289 15.07 -10.00 -19.47
C ASP A 289 15.63 -10.30 -18.07
N VAL A 290 14.88 -11.06 -17.29
CA VAL A 290 15.22 -11.40 -15.90
C VAL A 290 16.50 -12.25 -15.84
N ASP A 291 16.76 -13.08 -16.84
CA ASP A 291 17.98 -13.89 -16.91
C ASP A 291 19.26 -13.05 -17.08
N ALA A 292 19.11 -11.85 -17.65
CA ALA A 292 20.19 -10.88 -17.81
C ALA A 292 20.39 -9.97 -16.57
N TRP A 293 19.57 -10.08 -15.53
CA TRP A 293 19.74 -9.27 -14.30
C TRP A 293 21.04 -9.65 -13.55
N PRO A 294 21.61 -8.72 -12.76
CA PRO A 294 22.80 -9.01 -11.97
C PRO A 294 22.63 -10.30 -11.15
N PRO A 295 23.63 -11.21 -11.13
CA PRO A 295 23.52 -12.47 -10.40
C PRO A 295 23.14 -12.30 -8.92
N SER A 296 23.66 -11.25 -8.27
CA SER A 296 23.33 -10.94 -6.86
C SER A 296 21.85 -10.58 -6.65
N VAL A 297 21.22 -9.93 -7.64
CA VAL A 297 19.81 -9.57 -7.58
C VAL A 297 18.94 -10.81 -7.77
N ARG A 298 19.28 -11.65 -8.75
CA ARG A 298 18.59 -12.93 -8.99
C ARG A 298 18.69 -13.87 -7.79
N GLU A 299 19.88 -13.98 -7.20
CA GLU A 299 20.09 -14.76 -5.98
C GLU A 299 19.25 -14.22 -4.82
N ALA A 300 19.21 -12.90 -4.62
CA ALA A 300 18.40 -12.28 -3.57
C ALA A 300 16.90 -12.55 -3.74
N LEU A 301 16.42 -12.63 -4.98
CA LEU A 301 15.02 -12.90 -5.33
C LEU A 301 14.74 -14.42 -5.50
N CYS A 302 15.75 -15.28 -5.47
CA CYS A 302 15.66 -16.71 -5.75
C CYS A 302 15.02 -17.02 -7.13
N ILE A 303 15.39 -16.26 -8.18
CA ILE A 303 14.89 -16.37 -9.58
C ILE A 303 16.03 -16.56 -10.55
#